data_5d685a613affc22ba216c5495fc3c466
#
_entry.id   5d685a613affc22ba216c5495fc3c466
#
_cell.length_a   1.000
_cell.length_b   1.000
_cell.length_c   1.000
_cell.angle_alpha   90.00
_cell.angle_beta   90.00
_cell.angle_gamma   90.00
#
_symmetry.space_group_name_H-M   'P 1'
#
loop_
_entity.id
_entity.type
_entity.pdbx_description
1 polymer ?
#
loop_
_entity_poly.entity_id
_entity_poly.type
_entity_poly.pdbx_seq_one_letter_code
_entity_poly.pdbx_strand_id
1 'polypeptide(L)' 'MYTYDDVEMLVQDEHTELSTRAWDEEYLHLHMQDDYDVLGMLLSKEHAELLRDTLDVFLDGGYANE' A
#
# COMPACT_ATOMS: atom_id res chain seq x y z
N MET A 1 7.74 -6.24 -17.43
CA MET A 1 6.42 -6.81 -17.68
C MET A 1 5.82 -7.35 -16.40
N TYR A 2 4.57 -7.04 -16.18
CA TYR A 2 3.87 -7.54 -14.99
C TYR A 2 3.43 -8.97 -15.19
N THR A 3 3.50 -9.71 -14.12
CA THR A 3 2.71 -10.92 -14.01
C THR A 3 1.74 -10.71 -12.84
N TYR A 4 0.59 -11.36 -12.91
CA TYR A 4 -0.41 -11.19 -11.88
C TYR A 4 -0.02 -11.84 -10.57
N ASP A 5 1.03 -12.64 -10.61
CA ASP A 5 1.46 -13.36 -9.43
C ASP A 5 2.58 -12.67 -8.68
N ASP A 6 3.03 -11.53 -9.18
CA ASP A 6 4.10 -10.80 -8.52
C ASP A 6 3.60 -10.24 -7.20
N VAL A 7 4.23 -10.65 -6.14
CA VAL A 7 3.94 -10.17 -4.81
C VAL A 7 5.20 -9.56 -4.24
N GLU A 8 5.08 -8.35 -3.74
CA GLU A 8 6.20 -7.69 -3.10
C GLU A 8 5.87 -7.51 -1.63
N MET A 9 6.67 -8.10 -0.77
CA MET A 9 6.50 -7.99 0.66
C MET A 9 7.29 -6.79 1.14
N LEU A 10 6.61 -5.74 1.56
CA LEU A 10 7.24 -4.51 1.97
C LEU A 10 7.64 -4.54 3.44
N VAL A 11 6.79 -5.11 4.27
CA VAL A 11 7.02 -5.23 5.71
C VAL A 11 6.49 -6.56 6.17
N GLN A 12 7.27 -7.28 6.96
CA GLN A 12 6.77 -8.47 7.64
C GLN A 12 7.52 -8.63 8.94
N ASP A 13 6.80 -8.48 10.04
CA ASP A 13 7.37 -8.76 11.35
C ASP A 13 6.32 -9.52 12.17
N GLU A 14 6.49 -9.59 13.48
CA GLU A 14 5.61 -10.41 14.30
C GLU A 14 4.18 -9.91 14.33
N HIS A 15 3.99 -8.62 14.05
CA HIS A 15 2.69 -8.00 14.27
C HIS A 15 2.15 -7.31 13.04
N THR A 16 2.96 -7.13 12.01
CA THR A 16 2.59 -6.30 10.87
C THR A 16 3.00 -6.95 9.56
N GLU A 17 2.11 -6.94 8.62
CA GLU A 17 2.42 -7.38 7.26
C GLU A 17 1.90 -6.33 6.29
N LEU A 18 2.75 -5.94 5.36
CA LEU A 18 2.38 -5.01 4.30
C LEU A 18 2.94 -5.56 3.00
N SER A 19 2.07 -5.80 2.05
CA SER A 19 2.51 -6.36 0.78
C SER A 19 1.70 -5.77 -0.36
N THR A 20 2.25 -5.86 -1.54
CA THR A 20 1.56 -5.43 -2.75
C THR A 20 1.65 -6.53 -3.79
N ARG A 21 0.67 -6.54 -4.67
CA ARG A 21 0.63 -7.47 -5.79
C ARG A 21 0.11 -6.72 -7.01
N ALA A 22 0.83 -6.83 -8.11
CA ALA A 22 0.36 -6.26 -9.37
C ALA A 22 -0.84 -7.06 -9.83
N TRP A 23 -2.01 -6.42 -9.86
CA TRP A 23 -3.24 -7.08 -10.31
C TRP A 23 -3.29 -7.08 -11.83
N ASP A 24 -3.08 -5.92 -12.42
CA ASP A 24 -2.90 -5.78 -13.86
C ASP A 24 -2.23 -4.43 -14.11
N GLU A 25 -2.28 -3.94 -15.34
CA GLU A 25 -1.60 -2.69 -15.67
C GLU A 25 -2.27 -1.48 -15.07
N GLU A 26 -3.52 -1.63 -14.62
CA GLU A 26 -4.32 -0.52 -14.12
C GLU A 26 -4.46 -0.54 -12.61
N TYR A 27 -4.24 -1.68 -11.97
CA TYR A 27 -4.55 -1.84 -10.56
C TYR A 27 -3.44 -2.53 -9.82
N LEU A 28 -3.26 -2.09 -8.59
CA LEU A 28 -2.34 -2.71 -7.64
C LEU A 28 -3.15 -3.16 -6.43
N HIS A 29 -2.95 -4.39 -6.02
CA HIS A 29 -3.59 -4.88 -4.79
C HIS A 29 -2.69 -4.58 -3.61
N LEU A 30 -3.24 -3.91 -2.62
CA LEU A 30 -2.53 -3.56 -1.40
C LEU A 30 -3.11 -4.38 -0.26
N HIS A 31 -2.24 -5.04 0.50
CA HIS A 31 -2.64 -5.87 1.62
C HIS A 31 -1.92 -5.38 2.87
N MET A 32 -2.70 -5.12 3.92
CA MET A 32 -2.16 -4.70 5.20
C MET A 32 -2.80 -5.52 6.30
N GLN A 33 -1.99 -5.93 7.25
CA GLN A 33 -2.47 -6.76 8.35
C GLN A 33 -1.69 -6.45 9.60
N ASP A 34 -2.39 -6.38 10.72
CA ASP A 34 -1.75 -6.30 12.03
C ASP A 34 -2.45 -7.28 12.96
N ASP A 35 -2.21 -7.14 14.27
CA ASP A 35 -2.78 -8.08 15.23
C ASP A 35 -4.29 -7.99 15.33
N TYR A 36 -4.87 -6.91 14.85
CA TYR A 36 -6.27 -6.63 15.06
C TYR A 36 -7.09 -6.67 13.77
N ASP A 37 -6.49 -6.29 12.66
CA ASP A 37 -7.25 -6.09 11.43
C ASP A 37 -6.50 -6.58 10.22
N VAL A 38 -7.26 -6.96 9.21
CA VAL A 38 -6.74 -7.27 7.88
C VAL A 38 -7.47 -6.38 6.90
N LEU A 39 -6.72 -5.73 6.03
CA LEU A 39 -7.28 -4.86 5.01
C LEU A 39 -6.65 -5.17 3.68
N GLY A 40 -7.49 -5.31 2.64
CA GLY A 40 -7.01 -5.49 1.29
C GLY A 40 -7.87 -4.69 0.35
N MET A 41 -7.25 -4.08 -0.65
CA MET A 41 -8.02 -3.32 -1.63
C MET A 41 -7.22 -3.17 -2.91
N LEU A 42 -7.93 -2.87 -3.98
CA LEU A 42 -7.33 -2.56 -5.26
C LEU A 42 -7.22 -1.05 -5.40
N LEU A 43 -6.04 -0.60 -5.78
CA LEU A 43 -5.79 0.80 -6.08
C LEU A 43 -5.68 0.99 -7.57
N SER A 44 -6.46 1.90 -8.11
CA SER A 44 -6.26 2.35 -9.49
C SER A 44 -5.05 3.27 -9.52
N LYS A 45 -4.60 3.62 -10.73
CA LYS A 45 -3.49 4.56 -10.84
C LYS A 45 -3.84 5.90 -10.21
N GLU A 46 -5.06 6.35 -10.39
CA GLU A 46 -5.49 7.61 -9.79
C GLU A 46 -5.45 7.54 -8.28
N HIS A 47 -5.96 6.45 -7.72
CA HIS A 47 -5.94 6.29 -6.26
C HIS A 47 -4.51 6.19 -5.74
N ALA A 48 -3.65 5.52 -6.48
CA ALA A 48 -2.25 5.40 -6.08
C ALA A 48 -1.57 6.76 -6.05
N GLU A 49 -1.88 7.62 -7.01
CA GLU A 49 -1.30 8.96 -7.02
C GLU A 49 -1.77 9.78 -5.83
N LEU A 50 -3.04 9.66 -5.50
CA LEU A 50 -3.58 10.37 -4.34
C LEU A 50 -2.94 9.88 -3.05
N LEU A 51 -2.75 8.57 -2.95
CA LEU A 51 -2.11 8.00 -1.77
C LEU A 51 -0.66 8.46 -1.69
N ARG A 52 0.04 8.49 -2.82
CA ARG A 52 1.42 8.97 -2.84
C ARG A 52 1.50 10.39 -2.32
N ASP A 53 0.61 11.26 -2.79
CA ASP A 53 0.63 12.65 -2.36
C ASP A 53 0.36 12.77 -0.86
N THR A 54 -0.57 11.97 -0.36
CA THR A 54 -0.89 11.97 1.05
C THR A 54 0.31 11.49 1.88
N LEU A 55 0.97 10.44 1.41
CA LEU A 55 2.14 9.93 2.11
C LEU A 55 3.27 10.94 2.11
N ASP A 56 3.43 11.69 1.02
CA ASP A 56 4.46 12.74 0.98
C ASP A 56 4.19 13.78 2.05
N VAL A 57 2.96 14.22 2.21
CA VAL A 57 2.60 15.18 3.24
C VAL A 57 2.87 14.59 4.63
N PHE A 58 2.49 13.35 4.84
CA PHE A 58 2.70 12.68 6.12
C PHE A 58 4.19 12.59 6.45
N LEU A 59 5.01 12.21 5.48
CA LEU A 59 6.44 12.05 5.71
C LEU A 59 7.14 13.37 5.96
N ASP A 60 6.61 14.45 5.41
CA ASP A 60 7.14 15.78 5.66
C ASP A 60 6.70 16.34 7.00
N GLY A 61 5.90 15.60 7.75
CA GLY A 61 5.43 16.05 9.03
C GLY A 61 4.24 16.97 8.96
N GLY A 62 3.59 17.04 7.79
CA GLY A 62 2.48 17.98 7.63
C GLY A 62 1.30 17.71 8.55
N TYR A 63 1.11 16.47 8.95
CA TYR A 63 0.02 16.12 9.85
C TYR A 63 0.44 16.18 11.31
N ALA A 64 1.72 16.20 11.56
CA ALA A 64 2.23 16.16 12.92
C ALA A 64 2.54 17.51 13.48
N ASN A 65 2.39 18.55 12.69
CA ASN A 65 2.74 19.91 13.08
C ASN A 65 1.59 20.66 13.72
N GLU A 66 0.68 19.95 14.22
CA GLU A 66 -0.50 20.56 14.82
C GLU A 66 -0.19 21.29 16.09
#